data_5f788bcdd88d53cdae8525c1cd9d2cfd
#
_entry.id   5f788bcdd88d53cdae8525c1cd9d2cfd
#
_cell.length_a   1.000
_cell.length_b   1.000
_cell.length_c   1.000
_cell.angle_alpha   90.00
_cell.angle_beta   90.00
_cell.angle_gamma   90.00
#
_symmetry.space_group_name_H-M   'P 1'
#
loop_
_entity.id
_entity.type
_entity.pdbx_description
1 polymer ?
#
loop_
_entity_poly.entity_id
_entity_poly.type
_entity_poly.pdbx_seq_one_letter_code
_entity_poly.pdbx_strand_id
1 'polypeptide(L)'
;MPSLSIRNFGLKLLSIFIAALLWLVVAGDSVVERVLRVPVELQNLPTDLEIVSNPPDTVEVRLRGSSGTLSRMAPGDVAAVIDLRAARPGRRLFHLTPGQVKAPYGLETVQVSPATLTLEFETSGVRVVRVTPTIDGRPVTGFEVIGVRSEPETIEVAGPASALKQLREAITEPISVADRRETVQEVVTVGVIDPSVRVRSPQTVTVTVTIAPVKP
;
A
#
# COMPACT_ATOMS: atom_id res chain seq x y z
N MET A 1 -35.43 -50.15 46.39
CA MET A 1 -34.64 -48.91 46.52
C MET A 1 -33.19 -49.29 46.69
N PRO A 2 -32.29 -48.98 45.76
CA PRO A 2 -30.88 -49.33 45.93
C PRO A 2 -30.27 -48.40 46.97
N SER A 3 -29.87 -48.94 48.11
CA SER A 3 -29.11 -48.24 49.13
C SER A 3 -27.74 -47.86 48.57
N LEU A 4 -27.48 -46.58 48.40
CA LEU A 4 -26.12 -46.07 48.08
C LEU A 4 -25.22 -46.51 49.24
N SER A 5 -24.46 -47.57 49.03
CA SER A 5 -23.47 -48.07 49.98
C SER A 5 -22.42 -47.00 50.24
N ILE A 6 -22.45 -46.39 51.44
CA ILE A 6 -21.48 -45.36 51.92
C ILE A 6 -20.10 -46.01 52.16
N ARG A 7 -20.01 -47.34 52.07
CA ARG A 7 -18.77 -48.12 52.14
C ARG A 7 -17.88 -47.80 50.89
N ASN A 8 -16.76 -47.16 51.05
CA ASN A 8 -15.80 -46.68 50.04
C ASN A 8 -16.11 -45.29 49.48
N PHE A 9 -16.75 -44.40 50.26
CA PHE A 9 -17.03 -43.01 49.84
C PHE A 9 -15.74 -42.27 49.42
N GLY A 10 -14.60 -42.52 50.12
CA GLY A 10 -13.30 -41.93 49.73
C GLY A 10 -12.79 -42.38 48.37
N LEU A 11 -12.99 -43.66 48.00
CA LEU A 11 -12.59 -44.17 46.69
C LEU A 11 -13.46 -43.59 45.56
N LYS A 12 -14.74 -43.36 45.84
CA LYS A 12 -15.68 -42.71 44.90
C LYS A 12 -15.32 -41.24 44.68
N LEU A 13 -14.99 -40.51 45.74
CA LEU A 13 -14.53 -39.15 45.67
C LEU A 13 -13.19 -39.07 44.91
N LEU A 14 -12.24 -39.96 45.17
CA LEU A 14 -10.99 -40.01 44.45
C LEU A 14 -11.18 -40.31 42.97
N SER A 15 -12.08 -41.23 42.61
CA SER A 15 -12.38 -41.53 41.20
C SER A 15 -13.02 -40.35 40.47
N ILE A 16 -13.93 -39.60 41.12
CA ILE A 16 -14.51 -38.38 40.58
C ILE A 16 -13.47 -37.31 40.41
N PHE A 17 -12.57 -37.15 41.38
CA PHE A 17 -11.48 -36.16 41.31
C PHE A 17 -10.50 -36.48 40.17
N ILE A 18 -10.12 -37.76 40.03
CA ILE A 18 -9.27 -38.20 38.92
C ILE A 18 -9.98 -38.02 37.58
N ALA A 19 -11.27 -38.35 37.50
CA ALA A 19 -12.07 -38.15 36.28
C ALA A 19 -12.20 -36.67 35.92
N ALA A 20 -12.39 -35.80 36.91
CA ALA A 20 -12.43 -34.35 36.71
C ALA A 20 -11.06 -33.78 36.26
N LEU A 21 -9.95 -34.26 36.83
CA LEU A 21 -8.61 -33.92 36.43
C LEU A 21 -8.31 -34.36 34.99
N LEU A 22 -8.67 -35.60 34.64
CA LEU A 22 -8.51 -36.12 33.28
C LEU A 22 -9.41 -35.37 32.31
N TRP A 23 -10.63 -35.02 32.68
CA TRP A 23 -11.51 -34.20 31.87
C TRP A 23 -10.93 -32.79 31.63
N LEU A 24 -10.35 -32.16 32.67
CA LEU A 24 -9.72 -30.85 32.57
C LEU A 24 -8.52 -30.89 31.62
N VAL A 25 -7.74 -31.96 31.63
CA VAL A 25 -6.58 -32.15 30.73
C VAL A 25 -7.05 -32.43 29.31
N VAL A 26 -8.12 -33.19 29.10
CA VAL A 26 -8.66 -33.56 27.78
C VAL A 26 -9.58 -32.49 27.21
N ALA A 27 -10.28 -31.72 28.06
CA ALA A 27 -11.12 -30.60 27.67
C ALA A 27 -10.32 -29.35 27.23
N GLY A 28 -9.01 -29.52 27.04
CA GLY A 28 -8.09 -28.45 26.59
C GLY A 28 -8.62 -27.71 25.38
N ASP A 29 -8.05 -26.55 25.13
CA ASP A 29 -8.44 -25.58 24.10
C ASP A 29 -8.81 -26.23 22.76
N SER A 30 -10.06 -26.06 22.36
CA SER A 30 -10.54 -26.55 21.06
C SER A 30 -9.75 -25.90 19.95
N VAL A 31 -9.08 -26.70 19.13
CA VAL A 31 -8.41 -26.25 17.93
C VAL A 31 -9.48 -25.92 16.89
N VAL A 32 -9.53 -24.67 16.48
CA VAL A 32 -10.49 -24.20 15.49
C VAL A 32 -9.78 -23.63 14.28
N GLU A 33 -10.45 -23.65 13.15
CA GLU A 33 -9.98 -22.99 11.94
C GLU A 33 -10.78 -21.72 11.70
N ARG A 34 -10.08 -20.67 11.29
CA ARG A 34 -10.69 -19.38 10.93
C ARG A 34 -10.08 -18.85 9.65
N VAL A 35 -10.93 -18.33 8.75
CA VAL A 35 -10.50 -17.63 7.54
C VAL A 35 -10.48 -16.14 7.84
N LEU A 36 -9.36 -15.49 7.51
CA LEU A 36 -9.15 -14.06 7.70
C LEU A 36 -8.61 -13.44 6.42
N ARG A 37 -8.99 -12.20 6.16
CA ARG A 37 -8.36 -11.37 5.13
C ARG A 37 -7.17 -10.65 5.75
N VAL A 38 -6.01 -10.87 5.17
CA VAL A 38 -4.74 -10.33 5.66
C VAL A 38 -4.08 -9.50 4.56
N PRO A 39 -3.36 -8.42 4.92
CA PRO A 39 -2.64 -7.61 3.94
C PRO A 39 -1.52 -8.39 3.28
N VAL A 40 -1.23 -8.03 2.03
CA VAL A 40 -0.07 -8.50 1.29
C VAL A 40 1.05 -7.48 1.43
N GLU A 41 2.16 -7.89 2.01
CA GLU A 41 3.37 -7.08 2.12
C GLU A 41 4.37 -7.47 1.03
N LEU A 42 4.68 -6.53 0.15
CA LEU A 42 5.72 -6.69 -0.86
C LEU A 42 7.03 -6.16 -0.28
N GLN A 43 8.03 -7.03 -0.12
CA GLN A 43 9.30 -6.68 0.51
C GLN A 43 10.46 -6.84 -0.47
N ASN A 44 11.54 -6.07 -0.23
CA ASN A 44 12.79 -6.15 -0.99
C ASN A 44 12.63 -5.89 -2.49
N LEU A 45 11.74 -4.96 -2.89
CA LEU A 45 11.67 -4.53 -4.29
C LEU A 45 13.02 -3.93 -4.71
N PRO A 46 13.66 -4.43 -5.79
CA PRO A 46 14.87 -3.83 -6.32
C PRO A 46 14.65 -2.36 -6.71
N THR A 47 15.63 -1.51 -6.46
CA THR A 47 15.52 -0.05 -6.68
C THR A 47 15.42 0.35 -8.16
N ASP A 48 15.79 -0.56 -9.04
CA ASP A 48 15.74 -0.43 -10.50
C ASP A 48 14.42 -0.93 -11.11
N LEU A 49 13.47 -1.40 -10.27
CA LEU A 49 12.16 -1.90 -10.70
C LEU A 49 11.01 -1.10 -10.10
N GLU A 50 9.95 -0.98 -10.88
CA GLU A 50 8.66 -0.43 -10.50
C GLU A 50 7.57 -1.49 -10.76
N ILE A 51 6.58 -1.55 -9.87
CA ILE A 51 5.41 -2.42 -10.05
C ILE A 51 4.37 -1.65 -10.85
N VAL A 52 4.01 -2.14 -12.02
CA VAL A 52 3.04 -1.50 -12.92
C VAL A 52 1.68 -2.17 -12.93
N SER A 53 1.57 -3.36 -12.31
CA SER A 53 0.29 -4.03 -12.07
C SER A 53 -0.35 -3.53 -10.78
N ASN A 54 -1.66 -3.75 -10.65
CA ASN A 54 -2.41 -3.50 -9.41
C ASN A 54 -2.70 -4.83 -8.71
N PRO A 55 -1.80 -5.34 -7.86
CA PRO A 55 -2.04 -6.58 -7.13
C PRO A 55 -3.16 -6.39 -6.10
N PRO A 56 -3.83 -7.47 -5.65
CA PRO A 56 -4.77 -7.38 -4.56
C PRO A 56 -4.06 -6.98 -3.26
N ASP A 57 -4.61 -6.01 -2.55
CA ASP A 57 -4.08 -5.54 -1.28
C ASP A 57 -4.19 -6.57 -0.16
N THR A 58 -5.12 -7.53 -0.31
CA THR A 58 -5.41 -8.56 0.70
C THR A 58 -5.56 -9.94 0.09
N VAL A 59 -5.23 -10.95 0.88
CA VAL A 59 -5.46 -12.37 0.57
C VAL A 59 -6.21 -13.05 1.73
N GLU A 60 -6.94 -14.11 1.43
CA GLU A 60 -7.61 -14.92 2.44
C GLU A 60 -6.66 -16.00 2.94
N VAL A 61 -6.49 -16.03 4.25
CA VAL A 61 -5.64 -17.02 4.94
C VAL A 61 -6.48 -17.82 5.89
N ARG A 62 -6.37 -19.15 5.82
CA ARG A 62 -6.97 -20.08 6.77
C ARG A 62 -5.95 -20.39 7.84
N LEU A 63 -6.26 -19.96 9.05
CA LEU A 63 -5.45 -20.20 10.24
C LEU A 63 -6.09 -21.26 11.12
N ARG A 64 -5.27 -22.11 11.72
CA ARG A 64 -5.63 -23.12 12.71
C ARG A 64 -4.91 -22.80 14.02
N GLY A 65 -5.63 -22.87 15.13
CA GLY A 65 -5.05 -22.68 16.45
C GLY A 65 -6.07 -22.72 17.56
N SER A 66 -5.66 -22.42 18.79
CA SER A 66 -6.58 -22.38 19.91
C SER A 66 -7.61 -21.26 19.74
N SER A 67 -8.84 -21.51 20.15
CA SER A 67 -9.92 -20.52 20.07
C SER A 67 -9.57 -19.24 20.83
N GLY A 68 -8.86 -19.36 21.96
CA GLY A 68 -8.40 -18.23 22.77
C GLY A 68 -7.35 -17.36 22.05
N THR A 69 -6.42 -17.96 21.30
CA THR A 69 -5.42 -17.24 20.53
C THR A 69 -6.07 -16.52 19.34
N LEU A 70 -6.93 -17.22 18.60
CA LEU A 70 -7.64 -16.64 17.45
C LEU A 70 -8.59 -15.49 17.83
N SER A 71 -9.16 -15.52 19.04
CA SER A 71 -10.07 -14.47 19.53
C SER A 71 -9.35 -13.20 19.95
N ARG A 72 -8.09 -13.29 20.35
CA ARG A 72 -7.26 -12.15 20.80
C ARG A 72 -6.46 -11.49 19.68
N MET A 73 -6.54 -12.03 18.48
CA MET A 73 -5.78 -11.56 17.32
C MET A 73 -6.30 -10.22 16.81
N ALA A 74 -5.39 -9.26 16.60
CA ALA A 74 -5.69 -8.01 15.93
C ALA A 74 -5.53 -8.15 14.40
N PRO A 75 -6.24 -7.33 13.60
CA PRO A 75 -6.17 -7.39 12.11
C PRO A 75 -4.78 -7.19 11.51
N GLY A 76 -3.83 -6.61 12.24
CA GLY A 76 -2.45 -6.38 11.77
C GLY A 76 -1.44 -7.44 12.21
N ASP A 77 -1.85 -8.44 13.01
CA ASP A 77 -0.92 -9.44 13.56
C ASP A 77 -0.52 -10.49 12.52
N VAL A 78 -1.23 -10.57 11.40
CA VAL A 78 -0.99 -11.53 10.32
C VAL A 78 -0.83 -10.79 9.00
N ALA A 79 0.24 -11.10 8.27
CA ALA A 79 0.49 -10.56 6.94
C ALA A 79 1.07 -11.65 6.02
N ALA A 80 0.68 -11.62 4.76
CA ALA A 80 1.29 -12.43 3.72
C ALA A 80 2.48 -11.68 3.12
N VAL A 81 3.68 -12.25 3.22
CA VAL A 81 4.91 -11.58 2.78
C VAL A 81 5.41 -12.19 1.47
N ILE A 82 5.63 -11.32 0.48
CA ILE A 82 6.24 -11.70 -0.80
C ILE A 82 7.61 -11.02 -0.91
N ASP A 83 8.65 -11.82 -1.03
CA ASP A 83 10.00 -11.31 -1.26
C ASP A 83 10.24 -11.10 -2.77
N LEU A 84 10.48 -9.85 -3.15
CA LEU A 84 10.70 -9.41 -4.52
C LEU A 84 12.18 -9.28 -4.89
N ARG A 85 13.11 -9.72 -4.04
CA ARG A 85 14.56 -9.60 -4.27
C ARG A 85 15.02 -10.22 -5.59
N ALA A 86 14.38 -11.31 -6.02
CA ALA A 86 14.66 -11.99 -7.27
C ALA A 86 13.76 -11.55 -8.44
N ALA A 87 12.97 -10.47 -8.26
CA ALA A 87 12.12 -9.96 -9.32
C ALA A 87 12.96 -9.49 -10.52
N ARG A 88 12.38 -9.59 -11.71
CA ARG A 88 12.96 -9.14 -12.99
C ARG A 88 11.87 -8.48 -13.81
N PRO A 89 12.22 -7.59 -14.74
CA PRO A 89 11.24 -6.97 -15.63
C PRO A 89 10.33 -7.98 -16.32
N GLY A 90 9.09 -7.56 -16.58
CA GLY A 90 8.03 -8.35 -17.21
C GLY A 90 7.07 -8.98 -16.19
N ARG A 91 6.12 -9.76 -16.71
CA ARG A 91 5.09 -10.42 -15.89
C ARG A 91 5.68 -11.61 -15.15
N ARG A 92 5.44 -11.68 -13.83
CA ARG A 92 5.93 -12.74 -12.94
C ARG A 92 4.80 -13.30 -12.09
N LEU A 93 4.88 -14.61 -11.85
CA LEU A 93 3.97 -15.34 -10.98
C LEU A 93 4.67 -15.60 -9.64
N PHE A 94 4.04 -15.18 -8.56
CA PHE A 94 4.50 -15.44 -7.21
C PHE A 94 3.55 -16.41 -6.54
N HIS A 95 4.09 -17.54 -6.07
CA HIS A 95 3.32 -18.53 -5.31
C HIS A 95 3.35 -18.16 -3.84
N LEU A 96 2.17 -18.00 -3.27
CA LEU A 96 1.99 -17.79 -1.84
C LEU A 96 1.85 -19.15 -1.15
N THR A 97 2.80 -19.47 -0.32
CA THR A 97 2.80 -20.67 0.52
C THR A 97 2.45 -20.32 1.97
N PRO A 98 1.90 -21.26 2.74
CA PRO A 98 1.64 -21.05 4.17
C PRO A 98 2.82 -20.52 4.97
N GLY A 99 4.05 -20.92 4.61
CA GLY A 99 5.27 -20.48 5.27
C GLY A 99 5.64 -19.00 5.04
N GLN A 100 5.01 -18.32 4.08
CA GLN A 100 5.20 -16.90 3.80
C GLN A 100 4.20 -16.01 4.52
N VAL A 101 3.31 -16.60 5.31
CA VAL A 101 2.39 -15.87 6.18
C VAL A 101 3.02 -15.71 7.55
N LYS A 102 3.28 -14.47 7.93
CA LYS A 102 3.67 -14.13 9.31
C LYS A 102 2.44 -14.23 10.19
N ALA A 103 2.44 -15.14 11.11
CA ALA A 103 1.38 -15.32 12.09
C ALA A 103 1.97 -15.38 13.52
N PRO A 104 1.21 -14.95 14.54
CA PRO A 104 1.60 -15.09 15.94
C PRO A 104 1.89 -16.53 16.33
N TYR A 105 2.72 -16.69 17.35
CA TYR A 105 3.05 -18.01 17.89
C TYR A 105 1.80 -18.79 18.34
N GLY A 106 1.75 -20.07 18.00
CA GLY A 106 0.60 -20.95 18.33
C GLY A 106 -0.50 -20.97 17.26
N LEU A 107 -0.31 -20.28 16.14
CA LEU A 107 -1.18 -20.36 14.98
C LEU A 107 -0.44 -21.00 13.80
N GLU A 108 -1.16 -21.88 13.10
CA GLU A 108 -0.68 -22.55 11.91
C GLU A 108 -1.46 -22.04 10.69
N THR A 109 -0.75 -21.67 9.64
CA THR A 109 -1.36 -21.33 8.35
C THR A 109 -1.60 -22.61 7.57
N VAL A 110 -2.87 -22.92 7.32
CA VAL A 110 -3.27 -24.12 6.59
C VAL A 110 -3.34 -23.87 5.08
N GLN A 111 -3.88 -22.71 4.70
CA GLN A 111 -4.13 -22.38 3.30
C GLN A 111 -4.10 -20.85 3.07
N VAL A 112 -3.65 -20.47 1.87
CA VAL A 112 -3.71 -19.09 1.38
C VAL A 112 -4.47 -19.06 0.06
N SER A 113 -5.34 -18.09 -0.13
CA SER A 113 -6.14 -17.92 -1.35
C SER A 113 -6.21 -16.43 -1.77
N PRO A 114 -5.85 -16.09 -3.02
CA PRO A 114 -5.29 -16.96 -4.05
C PRO A 114 -3.87 -17.43 -3.72
N ALA A 115 -3.53 -18.66 -4.13
CA ALA A 115 -2.19 -19.22 -3.95
C ALA A 115 -1.16 -18.66 -4.94
N THR A 116 -1.59 -17.86 -5.92
CA THR A 116 -0.72 -17.30 -6.94
C THR A 116 -1.11 -15.85 -7.19
N LEU A 117 -0.14 -14.96 -7.14
CA LEU A 117 -0.27 -13.56 -7.52
C LEU A 117 0.55 -13.28 -8.76
N THR A 118 -0.05 -12.55 -9.70
CA THR A 118 0.65 -12.07 -10.90
C THR A 118 1.04 -10.63 -10.67
N LEU A 119 2.34 -10.34 -10.74
CA LEU A 119 2.90 -9.00 -10.70
C LEU A 119 3.59 -8.69 -12.02
N GLU A 120 3.49 -7.45 -12.46
CA GLU A 120 4.19 -6.96 -13.64
C GLU A 120 5.17 -5.86 -13.23
N PHE A 121 6.40 -6.00 -13.65
CA PHE A 121 7.52 -5.12 -13.31
C PHE A 121 8.08 -4.46 -14.55
N GLU A 122 8.38 -3.18 -14.44
CA GLU A 122 9.17 -2.44 -15.41
C GLU A 122 10.43 -1.89 -14.79
N THR A 123 11.41 -1.59 -15.64
CA THR A 123 12.61 -0.86 -15.19
C THR A 123 12.23 0.55 -14.79
N SER A 124 12.71 0.97 -13.62
CA SER A 124 12.64 2.35 -13.18
C SER A 124 13.63 3.18 -14.00
N GLY A 125 13.18 4.33 -14.47
CA GLY A 125 14.01 5.27 -15.23
C GLY A 125 13.93 6.68 -14.68
N VAL A 126 14.77 7.55 -15.23
CA VAL A 126 14.75 8.99 -14.98
C VAL A 126 14.64 9.70 -16.30
N ARG A 127 13.82 10.75 -16.37
CA ARG A 127 13.65 11.59 -17.55
C ARG A 127 13.56 13.04 -17.16
N VAL A 128 14.15 13.90 -17.99
CA VAL A 128 13.98 15.35 -17.90
C VAL A 128 12.79 15.75 -18.75
N VAL A 129 11.85 16.47 -18.15
CA VAL A 129 10.63 16.96 -18.83
C VAL A 129 10.49 18.46 -18.63
N ARG A 130 9.81 19.11 -19.59
CA ARG A 130 9.53 20.55 -19.52
C ARG A 130 8.41 20.80 -18.52
N VAL A 131 8.50 21.91 -17.81
CA VAL A 131 7.45 22.43 -16.94
C VAL A 131 6.53 23.33 -17.75
N THR A 132 5.24 23.05 -17.72
CA THR A 132 4.18 23.89 -18.31
C THR A 132 3.36 24.50 -17.17
N PRO A 133 3.54 25.81 -16.91
CA PRO A 133 2.79 26.49 -15.87
C PRO A 133 1.29 26.53 -16.16
N THR A 134 0.47 26.29 -15.16
CA THR A 134 -0.99 26.40 -15.21
C THR A 134 -1.43 27.75 -14.67
N ILE A 135 -2.22 28.49 -15.45
CA ILE A 135 -2.75 29.81 -15.08
C ILE A 135 -4.25 29.67 -14.82
N ASP A 136 -4.73 30.34 -13.77
CA ASP A 136 -6.13 30.45 -13.44
C ASP A 136 -6.60 31.90 -13.45
N GLY A 137 -7.81 32.13 -14.02
CA GLY A 137 -8.42 33.43 -14.11
C GLY A 137 -7.98 34.27 -15.33
N ARG A 138 -8.37 35.54 -15.31
CA ARG A 138 -8.01 36.53 -16.35
C ARG A 138 -7.60 37.84 -15.70
N PRO A 139 -6.61 38.56 -16.28
CA PRO A 139 -6.26 39.89 -15.82
C PRO A 139 -7.43 40.87 -15.92
N VAL A 140 -7.28 42.04 -15.30
CA VAL A 140 -8.26 43.14 -15.40
C VAL A 140 -8.48 43.52 -16.87
N THR A 141 -9.70 43.94 -17.18
CA THR A 141 -10.04 44.44 -18.54
C THR A 141 -9.06 45.49 -19.01
N GLY A 142 -8.49 45.32 -20.22
CA GLY A 142 -7.46 46.16 -20.78
C GLY A 142 -6.02 45.65 -20.54
N PHE A 143 -5.88 44.48 -19.88
CA PHE A 143 -4.58 43.82 -19.67
C PHE A 143 -4.64 42.38 -20.19
N GLU A 144 -3.49 41.90 -20.67
CA GLU A 144 -3.36 40.50 -21.16
C GLU A 144 -2.06 39.86 -20.65
N VAL A 145 -2.05 38.54 -20.60
CA VAL A 145 -0.84 37.76 -20.32
C VAL A 145 -0.02 37.67 -21.60
N ILE A 146 1.15 38.30 -21.61
CA ILE A 146 2.06 38.33 -22.76
C ILE A 146 3.16 37.26 -22.68
N GLY A 147 3.38 36.66 -21.54
CA GLY A 147 4.39 35.62 -21.39
C GLY A 147 4.30 34.90 -20.07
N VAL A 148 4.68 33.62 -20.10
CA VAL A 148 4.77 32.76 -18.91
C VAL A 148 6.09 32.03 -18.98
N ARG A 149 6.85 32.07 -17.90
CA ARG A 149 8.13 31.38 -17.78
C ARG A 149 8.22 30.68 -16.44
N SER A 150 8.85 29.52 -16.43
CA SER A 150 9.21 28.78 -15.21
C SER A 150 10.73 28.72 -15.06
N GLU A 151 11.20 28.84 -13.85
CA GLU A 151 12.61 28.66 -13.51
C GLU A 151 12.75 27.66 -12.35
N PRO A 152 13.36 26.50 -12.60
CA PRO A 152 13.89 26.00 -13.89
C PRO A 152 12.76 25.65 -14.90
N GLU A 153 13.11 25.64 -16.18
CA GLU A 153 12.18 25.27 -17.27
C GLU A 153 11.94 23.76 -17.36
N THR A 154 12.80 22.97 -16.75
CA THR A 154 12.77 21.51 -16.79
C THR A 154 12.99 20.92 -15.42
N ILE A 155 12.40 19.75 -15.19
CA ILE A 155 12.57 18.97 -13.95
C ILE A 155 12.91 17.52 -14.26
N GLU A 156 13.51 16.84 -13.29
CA GLU A 156 13.70 15.38 -13.34
C GLU A 156 12.52 14.66 -12.75
N VAL A 157 12.06 13.65 -13.47
CA VAL A 157 10.99 12.73 -13.03
C VAL A 157 11.49 11.30 -13.09
N ALA A 158 10.99 10.46 -12.18
CA ALA A 158 11.32 9.04 -12.12
C ALA A 158 10.05 8.19 -12.10
N GLY A 159 10.11 7.02 -12.72
CA GLY A 159 8.98 6.09 -12.78
C GLY A 159 9.22 4.95 -13.77
N PRO A 160 8.18 4.15 -14.08
CA PRO A 160 8.24 3.08 -15.05
C PRO A 160 8.62 3.59 -16.43
N ALA A 161 9.39 2.80 -17.16
CA ALA A 161 9.88 3.18 -18.50
C ALA A 161 8.75 3.47 -19.50
N SER A 162 7.62 2.77 -19.42
CA SER A 162 6.44 2.99 -20.26
C SER A 162 5.77 4.33 -19.96
N ALA A 163 5.55 4.64 -18.68
CA ALA A 163 4.94 5.89 -18.24
C ALA A 163 5.81 7.09 -18.61
N LEU A 164 7.14 6.98 -18.40
CA LEU A 164 8.07 8.03 -18.80
C LEU A 164 8.07 8.31 -20.29
N LYS A 165 7.89 7.29 -21.15
CA LYS A 165 7.79 7.48 -22.59
C LYS A 165 6.55 8.27 -23.00
N GLN A 166 5.45 8.09 -22.31
CA GLN A 166 4.16 8.73 -22.59
C GLN A 166 4.08 10.15 -21.99
N LEU A 167 4.84 10.43 -20.94
CA LEU A 167 4.84 11.72 -20.26
C LEU A 167 5.41 12.80 -21.19
N ARG A 168 4.65 13.84 -21.45
CA ARG A 168 5.05 14.95 -22.32
C ARG A 168 5.62 16.11 -21.54
N GLU A 169 4.97 16.46 -20.44
CA GLU A 169 5.25 17.66 -19.65
C GLU A 169 4.86 17.45 -18.19
N ALA A 170 5.41 18.27 -17.34
CA ALA A 170 5.00 18.42 -15.95
C ALA A 170 4.19 19.71 -15.83
N ILE A 171 3.21 19.74 -14.95
CA ILE A 171 2.33 20.87 -14.72
C ILE A 171 2.58 21.49 -13.34
N THR A 172 2.28 22.77 -13.18
CA THR A 172 2.34 23.43 -11.89
C THR A 172 0.96 23.48 -11.23
N GLU A 173 0.95 23.74 -9.94
CA GLU A 173 -0.25 24.28 -9.28
C GLU A 173 -0.72 25.53 -10.02
N PRO A 174 -2.06 25.78 -10.08
CA PRO A 174 -2.61 26.93 -10.78
C PRO A 174 -2.19 28.26 -10.13
N ILE A 175 -1.72 29.19 -10.96
CA ILE A 175 -1.34 30.55 -10.55
C ILE A 175 -2.45 31.50 -10.90
N SER A 176 -3.02 32.18 -9.91
CA SER A 176 -4.12 33.11 -10.13
C SER A 176 -3.63 34.44 -10.68
N VAL A 177 -4.14 34.77 -11.88
CA VAL A 177 -3.96 36.09 -12.50
C VAL A 177 -5.25 36.92 -12.46
N ALA A 178 -6.27 36.45 -11.74
CA ALA A 178 -7.55 37.16 -11.61
C ALA A 178 -7.35 38.54 -11.03
N ASP A 179 -7.92 39.56 -11.68
CA ASP A 179 -7.87 40.96 -11.31
C ASP A 179 -6.46 41.56 -11.16
N ARG A 180 -5.44 40.91 -11.72
CA ARG A 180 -4.07 41.41 -11.73
C ARG A 180 -3.82 42.41 -12.89
N ARG A 181 -2.95 43.38 -12.62
CA ARG A 181 -2.50 44.38 -13.59
C ARG A 181 -0.98 44.36 -13.83
N GLU A 182 -0.26 43.70 -12.93
CA GLU A 182 1.18 43.64 -12.87
C GLU A 182 1.68 42.21 -13.03
N THR A 183 2.94 42.07 -13.39
CA THR A 183 3.62 40.77 -13.45
C THR A 183 3.54 40.05 -12.11
N VAL A 184 3.12 38.80 -12.14
CA VAL A 184 3.02 37.91 -10.97
C VAL A 184 4.22 36.98 -10.97
N GLN A 185 4.92 36.88 -9.85
CA GLN A 185 5.97 35.90 -9.62
C GLN A 185 5.65 35.07 -8.39
N GLU A 186 5.58 33.77 -8.54
CA GLU A 186 5.18 32.85 -7.46
C GLU A 186 6.00 31.56 -7.51
N VAL A 187 6.32 31.02 -6.32
CA VAL A 187 6.94 29.71 -6.17
C VAL A 187 5.84 28.67 -5.98
N VAL A 188 5.74 27.75 -6.92
CA VAL A 188 4.65 26.75 -6.97
C VAL A 188 5.20 25.35 -7.05
N THR A 189 4.40 24.38 -6.57
CA THR A 189 4.72 22.95 -6.65
C THR A 189 4.52 22.44 -8.08
N VAL A 190 5.42 21.55 -8.50
CA VAL A 190 5.31 20.87 -9.80
C VAL A 190 4.84 19.45 -9.58
N GLY A 191 3.90 19.03 -10.41
CA GLY A 191 3.36 17.68 -10.43
C GLY A 191 3.33 17.07 -11.82
N VAL A 192 2.98 15.80 -11.87
CA VAL A 192 2.73 15.06 -13.11
C VAL A 192 1.35 14.41 -13.01
N ILE A 193 0.67 14.25 -14.16
CA ILE A 193 -0.69 13.69 -14.20
C ILE A 193 -0.66 12.19 -13.91
N ASP A 194 0.39 11.49 -14.33
CA ASP A 194 0.49 10.05 -14.15
C ASP A 194 0.96 9.72 -12.71
N PRO A 195 0.12 9.05 -11.90
CA PRO A 195 0.44 8.73 -10.50
C PRO A 195 1.60 7.75 -10.34
N SER A 196 1.99 7.03 -11.38
CA SER A 196 3.13 6.10 -11.37
C SER A 196 4.47 6.84 -11.52
N VAL A 197 4.44 8.13 -11.90
CA VAL A 197 5.63 8.96 -12.09
C VAL A 197 5.78 9.93 -10.92
N ARG A 198 6.99 10.05 -10.40
CA ARG A 198 7.33 10.93 -9.26
C ARG A 198 8.27 12.05 -9.71
N VAL A 199 8.00 13.28 -9.26
CA VAL A 199 8.96 14.38 -9.39
C VAL A 199 10.15 14.11 -8.47
N ARG A 200 11.36 14.10 -9.03
CA ARG A 200 12.58 13.84 -8.30
C ARG A 200 13.23 15.14 -7.82
N SER A 201 13.47 16.05 -8.72
CA SER A 201 14.10 17.35 -8.40
C SER A 201 14.00 18.33 -9.57
N PRO A 202 13.78 19.63 -9.31
CA PRO A 202 13.23 20.20 -8.08
C PRO A 202 11.72 19.97 -7.97
N GLN A 203 11.18 19.99 -6.76
CA GLN A 203 9.74 19.85 -6.52
C GLN A 203 8.96 21.16 -6.64
N THR A 204 9.67 22.29 -6.62
CA THR A 204 9.10 23.62 -6.76
C THR A 204 9.83 24.39 -7.85
N VAL A 205 9.09 25.25 -8.54
CA VAL A 205 9.64 26.17 -9.56
C VAL A 205 9.12 27.57 -9.31
N THR A 206 9.91 28.56 -9.69
CA THR A 206 9.46 29.95 -9.72
C THR A 206 8.79 30.21 -11.06
N VAL A 207 7.53 30.58 -11.06
CA VAL A 207 6.81 30.96 -12.28
C VAL A 207 6.63 32.47 -12.32
N THR A 208 6.96 33.06 -13.46
CA THR A 208 6.75 34.47 -13.76
C THR A 208 5.70 34.59 -14.85
N VAL A 209 4.58 35.21 -14.54
CA VAL A 209 3.49 35.51 -15.47
C VAL A 209 3.56 37.00 -15.78
N THR A 210 3.98 37.35 -16.99
CA THR A 210 4.10 38.75 -17.43
C THR A 210 2.75 39.24 -17.94
N ILE A 211 2.24 40.31 -17.34
CA ILE A 211 0.98 40.96 -17.70
C ILE A 211 1.29 42.35 -18.24
N ALA A 212 0.68 42.72 -19.39
CA ALA A 212 0.84 44.05 -19.98
C ALA A 212 -0.51 44.59 -20.49
N PRO A 213 -0.63 45.91 -20.67
CA PRO A 213 -1.80 46.52 -21.28
C PRO A 213 -1.99 46.01 -22.72
N VAL A 214 -3.23 45.75 -23.10
CA VAL A 214 -3.59 45.40 -24.48
C VAL A 214 -3.21 46.57 -25.38
N LYS A 215 -2.38 46.32 -26.40
CA LYS A 215 -1.97 47.34 -27.35
C LYS A 215 -3.19 47.69 -28.22
N PRO A 216 -3.54 48.98 -28.37
CA PRO A 216 -4.67 49.47 -29.19
C PRO A 216 -4.52 49.11 -30.66
#